data_75add8a227432c75c10611e4ffe8b876
#
_entry.id   75add8a227432c75c10611e4ffe8b876
#
_cell.length_a   1.000
_cell.length_b   1.000
_cell.length_c   1.000
_cell.angle_alpha   90.00
_cell.angle_beta   90.00
_cell.angle_gamma   90.00
#
_symmetry.space_group_name_H-M   'P 1'
#
loop_
_entity.id
_entity.type
_entity.pdbx_description
1 polymer ?
#
loop_
_entity_poly.entity_id
_entity_poly.type
_entity_poly.pdbx_seq_one_letter_code
_entity_poly.pdbx_strand_id
1 'polypeptide(L)'
;MAEPPVSLKSLVERFGPHPAYAPPGGWQDESHSPAELLVKTHCCFCGQQCGIQLKVRGNQVIGFEPWEEFPFNHGMLCPKGVKRYMQAGHPDRLLDPLMRTPQGFRVSSWDEALDFTARRLREIQEKYGKDSVAVYGGASLISEKSYLLGKFARVALATRHIDYNGRLCMVSAAAAYKLAFGVDRSPFPWSDIPKAQVVLVAGANVAECAPITTDYLWRCRDAGGKLIIVDPRITPICRNADIYLPVRPGTDLALYMGLLHVILRDGLENRDFISAHTIGFEQVAESARAWGDRKSTRLNSSH
;
A
#
# COMPACT_ATOMS: atom_id res chain seq x y z
N MET A 1 17.80 -9.00 -29.66
CA MET A 1 17.41 -7.66 -30.14
C MET A 1 16.37 -7.14 -29.17
N ALA A 2 16.61 -6.02 -28.50
CA ALA A 2 15.62 -5.41 -27.62
C ALA A 2 14.45 -4.90 -28.48
N GLU A 3 13.22 -5.21 -28.10
CA GLU A 3 12.04 -4.65 -28.75
C GLU A 3 12.12 -3.11 -28.71
N PRO A 4 11.78 -2.43 -29.81
CA PRO A 4 11.79 -0.98 -29.82
C PRO A 4 10.80 -0.45 -28.77
N PRO A 5 11.08 0.71 -28.13
CA PRO A 5 10.19 1.26 -27.12
C PRO A 5 8.80 1.48 -27.74
N VAL A 6 7.78 1.04 -27.02
CA VAL A 6 6.38 1.17 -27.45
C VAL A 6 6.05 2.66 -27.61
N SER A 7 5.73 3.08 -28.82
CA SER A 7 5.39 4.48 -29.09
C SER A 7 3.97 4.79 -28.61
N LEU A 8 3.72 6.04 -28.23
CA LEU A 8 2.38 6.51 -27.86
C LEU A 8 1.35 6.23 -28.97
N LYS A 9 1.76 6.39 -30.23
CA LYS A 9 0.95 6.11 -31.41
C LYS A 9 0.52 4.65 -31.46
N SER A 10 1.44 3.70 -31.16
CA SER A 10 1.12 2.28 -31.15
C SER A 10 0.20 1.87 -29.99
N LEU A 11 0.24 2.58 -28.87
CA LEU A 11 -0.70 2.39 -27.77
C LEU A 11 -2.10 2.85 -28.16
N VAL A 12 -2.22 4.02 -28.80
CA VAL A 12 -3.50 4.54 -29.29
C VAL A 12 -4.11 3.63 -30.36
N GLU A 13 -3.31 3.11 -31.29
CA GLU A 13 -3.76 2.18 -32.32
C GLU A 13 -4.25 0.84 -31.72
N ARG A 14 -3.61 0.37 -30.65
CA ARG A 14 -3.93 -0.90 -30.00
C ARG A 14 -5.11 -0.84 -29.04
N PHE A 15 -5.23 0.26 -28.28
CA PHE A 15 -6.21 0.41 -27.19
C PHE A 15 -7.27 1.49 -27.43
N GLY A 16 -7.20 2.16 -28.56
CA GLY A 16 -8.04 3.33 -28.89
C GLY A 16 -7.49 4.61 -28.25
N PRO A 17 -8.06 5.76 -28.59
CA PRO A 17 -7.69 7.02 -27.98
C PRO A 17 -7.94 6.93 -26.47
N HIS A 18 -6.88 7.08 -25.68
CA HIS A 18 -6.99 7.12 -24.23
C HIS A 18 -7.59 8.46 -23.83
N PRO A 19 -8.72 8.48 -23.12
CA PRO A 19 -9.41 9.73 -22.74
C PRO A 19 -8.65 10.57 -21.68
N ALA A 20 -7.45 10.14 -21.26
CA ALA A 20 -6.53 10.98 -20.50
C ALA A 20 -5.95 12.13 -21.33
N TYR A 21 -6.19 12.17 -22.63
CA TYR A 21 -5.95 13.37 -23.41
C TYR A 21 -7.05 14.37 -23.10
N ALA A 22 -6.62 15.57 -22.78
CA ALA A 22 -7.53 16.69 -22.51
C ALA A 22 -8.71 16.66 -23.49
N PRO A 23 -9.93 16.76 -23.00
CA PRO A 23 -11.11 16.85 -23.87
C PRO A 23 -10.94 18.03 -24.82
N PRO A 24 -11.65 18.07 -25.98
CA PRO A 24 -11.68 19.23 -26.83
C PRO A 24 -11.97 20.48 -26.01
N GLY A 25 -11.01 21.43 -25.93
CA GLY A 25 -11.08 22.59 -25.02
C GLY A 25 -10.10 22.56 -23.84
N GLY A 26 -9.33 21.44 -23.68
CA GLY A 26 -8.35 21.29 -22.61
C GLY A 26 -8.97 20.92 -21.25
N TRP A 27 -8.11 20.61 -20.29
CA TRP A 27 -8.51 20.53 -18.88
C TRP A 27 -8.69 21.96 -18.38
N GLN A 28 -9.91 22.34 -18.05
CA GLN A 28 -10.11 23.61 -17.35
C GLN A 28 -9.61 23.41 -15.92
N ASP A 29 -8.44 23.97 -15.64
CA ASP A 29 -7.90 23.98 -14.29
C ASP A 29 -8.58 25.08 -13.48
N GLU A 30 -9.64 24.71 -12.78
CA GLU A 30 -10.34 25.59 -11.86
C GLU A 30 -9.70 25.64 -10.47
N SER A 31 -8.54 25.00 -10.27
CA SER A 31 -7.88 24.91 -8.97
C SER A 31 -7.52 26.28 -8.38
N HIS A 32 -7.33 27.29 -9.24
CA HIS A 32 -7.10 28.69 -8.84
C HIS A 32 -8.40 29.47 -8.57
N SER A 33 -9.56 28.92 -8.92
CA SER A 33 -10.84 29.57 -8.65
C SER A 33 -11.15 29.59 -7.15
N PRO A 34 -11.86 30.63 -6.64
CA PRO A 34 -12.29 30.66 -5.25
C PRO A 34 -13.16 29.45 -4.91
N ALA A 35 -12.88 28.85 -3.75
CA ALA A 35 -13.71 27.78 -3.21
C ALA A 35 -14.89 28.37 -2.43
N GLU A 36 -16.05 27.72 -2.48
CA GLU A 36 -17.17 27.99 -1.58
C GLU A 36 -16.94 27.36 -0.22
N LEU A 37 -16.25 26.18 -0.22
CA LEU A 37 -15.98 25.40 0.97
C LEU A 37 -14.63 24.70 0.87
N LEU A 38 -13.88 24.68 1.97
CA LEU A 38 -12.69 23.83 2.16
C LEU A 38 -13.08 22.64 3.04
N VAL A 39 -12.89 21.43 2.52
CA VAL A 39 -13.25 20.20 3.24
C VAL A 39 -11.96 19.45 3.61
N LYS A 40 -11.66 19.38 4.90
CA LYS A 40 -10.55 18.59 5.44
C LYS A 40 -10.85 17.10 5.31
N THR A 41 -9.92 16.36 4.69
CA THR A 41 -10.05 14.91 4.47
C THR A 41 -8.67 14.26 4.32
N HIS A 42 -8.66 12.98 3.97
CA HIS A 42 -7.43 12.21 3.72
C HIS A 42 -7.27 11.87 2.24
N CYS A 43 -6.02 11.85 1.79
CA CYS A 43 -5.68 11.27 0.50
C CYS A 43 -5.94 9.76 0.52
N CYS A 44 -6.58 9.23 -0.52
CA CYS A 44 -6.99 7.83 -0.60
C CYS A 44 -6.03 6.91 -1.37
N PHE A 45 -4.89 7.42 -1.88
CA PHE A 45 -4.05 6.64 -2.80
C PHE A 45 -3.18 5.58 -2.12
N CYS A 46 -2.71 5.84 -0.91
CA CYS A 46 -1.90 4.86 -0.18
C CYS A 46 -2.15 4.93 1.33
N GLY A 47 -1.60 3.97 2.07
CA GLY A 47 -1.78 3.85 3.52
C GLY A 47 -1.20 4.99 4.35
N GLN A 48 -0.52 5.95 3.74
CA GLN A 48 -0.02 7.15 4.44
C GLN A 48 -1.13 8.10 4.87
N GLN A 49 -2.26 8.09 4.16
CA GLN A 49 -3.44 8.90 4.49
C GLN A 49 -3.13 10.38 4.75
N CYS A 50 -2.30 11.00 3.90
CA CYS A 50 -1.93 12.41 4.02
C CYS A 50 -3.16 13.29 4.15
N GLY A 51 -3.13 14.27 5.06
CA GLY A 51 -4.17 15.28 5.21
C GLY A 51 -4.19 16.22 4.01
N ILE A 52 -5.37 16.54 3.52
CA ILE A 52 -5.63 17.42 2.38
C ILE A 52 -6.90 18.22 2.62
N GLN A 53 -6.97 19.44 2.16
CA GLN A 53 -8.19 20.24 2.12
C GLN A 53 -8.68 20.29 0.66
N LEU A 54 -9.87 19.75 0.41
CA LEU A 54 -10.46 19.81 -0.91
C LEU A 54 -11.22 21.12 -1.10
N LYS A 55 -11.00 21.78 -2.23
CA LYS A 55 -11.74 22.96 -2.67
C LYS A 55 -13.03 22.50 -3.33
N VAL A 56 -14.16 22.94 -2.80
CA VAL A 56 -15.50 22.57 -3.30
C VAL A 56 -16.22 23.82 -3.77
N ARG A 57 -16.87 23.73 -4.94
CA ARG A 57 -17.76 24.74 -5.50
C ARG A 57 -18.89 24.06 -6.27
N GLY A 58 -20.13 24.46 -6.03
CA GLY A 58 -21.30 23.85 -6.69
C GLY A 58 -21.36 22.33 -6.53
N ASN A 59 -21.02 21.79 -5.35
CA ASN A 59 -20.94 20.35 -5.07
C ASN A 59 -19.88 19.58 -5.91
N GLN A 60 -18.94 20.29 -6.53
CA GLN A 60 -17.85 19.71 -7.29
C GLN A 60 -16.51 19.98 -6.59
N VAL A 61 -15.60 19.01 -6.64
CA VAL A 61 -14.23 19.18 -6.17
C VAL A 61 -13.42 19.79 -7.31
N ILE A 62 -13.02 21.06 -7.14
CA ILE A 62 -12.34 21.85 -8.16
C ILE A 62 -10.83 21.96 -7.94
N GLY A 63 -10.32 21.57 -6.78
CA GLY A 63 -8.91 21.66 -6.44
C GLY A 63 -8.61 21.21 -5.04
N PHE A 64 -7.46 21.61 -4.53
CA PHE A 64 -7.03 21.33 -3.17
C PHE A 64 -6.22 22.48 -2.59
N GLU A 65 -6.11 22.48 -1.25
CA GLU A 65 -5.18 23.31 -0.50
C GLU A 65 -4.35 22.43 0.45
N PRO A 66 -3.11 22.82 0.79
CA PRO A 66 -2.33 22.18 1.83
C PRO A 66 -3.09 22.20 3.17
N TRP A 67 -2.94 21.14 3.95
CA TRP A 67 -3.36 21.09 5.35
C TRP A 67 -2.12 21.04 6.22
N GLU A 68 -1.56 22.22 6.53
CA GLU A 68 -0.25 22.36 7.19
C GLU A 68 -0.26 21.81 8.63
N GLU A 69 -1.39 21.95 9.35
CA GLU A 69 -1.52 21.45 10.72
C GLU A 69 -1.69 19.94 10.81
N PHE A 70 -1.84 19.23 9.67
CA PHE A 70 -1.97 17.79 9.72
C PHE A 70 -0.63 17.14 10.12
N PRO A 71 -0.61 16.31 11.22
CA PRO A 71 0.62 15.97 11.93
C PRO A 71 1.57 15.04 11.18
N PHE A 72 1.13 14.40 10.10
CA PHE A 72 1.98 13.51 9.32
C PHE A 72 2.65 14.20 8.14
N ASN A 73 1.90 14.85 7.27
CA ASN A 73 2.45 15.39 6.02
C ASN A 73 2.66 16.91 6.03
N HIS A 74 2.21 17.63 7.07
CA HIS A 74 2.44 19.09 7.24
C HIS A 74 2.20 19.88 5.95
N GLY A 75 1.09 19.61 5.27
CA GLY A 75 0.73 20.21 3.98
C GLY A 75 1.41 19.60 2.75
N MET A 76 2.44 18.80 2.90
CA MET A 76 3.12 18.15 1.79
C MET A 76 2.25 17.09 1.12
N LEU A 77 2.30 17.02 -0.21
CA LEU A 77 1.64 15.99 -1.00
C LEU A 77 2.56 15.46 -2.10
N CYS A 78 2.50 14.18 -2.36
CA CYS A 78 3.19 13.59 -3.51
C CYS A 78 2.41 13.85 -4.82
N PRO A 79 2.99 13.58 -6.00
CA PRO A 79 2.33 13.81 -7.29
C PRO A 79 0.96 13.13 -7.43
N LYS A 80 0.72 11.99 -6.75
CA LYS A 80 -0.60 11.34 -6.71
C LYS A 80 -1.61 12.15 -5.89
N GLY A 81 -1.18 12.65 -4.73
CA GLY A 81 -2.01 13.44 -3.82
C GLY A 81 -2.48 14.75 -4.43
N VAL A 82 -1.59 15.49 -5.11
CA VAL A 82 -1.94 16.77 -5.77
C VAL A 82 -2.93 16.60 -6.93
N LYS A 83 -3.04 15.38 -7.50
CA LYS A 83 -3.99 15.05 -8.57
C LYS A 83 -5.29 14.40 -8.05
N ARG A 84 -5.43 14.27 -6.74
CA ARG A 84 -6.56 13.54 -6.13
C ARG A 84 -7.92 14.14 -6.47
N TYR A 85 -8.00 15.47 -6.50
CA TYR A 85 -9.26 16.18 -6.78
C TYR A 85 -9.83 15.89 -8.17
N MET A 86 -8.99 15.56 -9.16
CA MET A 86 -9.41 15.26 -10.53
C MET A 86 -10.11 13.90 -10.68
N GLN A 87 -9.95 12.99 -9.70
CA GLN A 87 -10.37 11.60 -9.86
C GLN A 87 -11.89 11.41 -9.93
N ALA A 88 -12.64 12.20 -9.17
CA ALA A 88 -14.08 12.03 -9.09
C ALA A 88 -14.81 12.56 -10.34
N GLY A 89 -14.30 13.64 -10.95
CA GLY A 89 -14.87 14.29 -12.13
C GLY A 89 -14.23 13.86 -13.46
N HIS A 90 -13.39 12.80 -13.46
CA HIS A 90 -12.71 12.38 -14.69
C HIS A 90 -13.73 11.87 -15.74
N PRO A 91 -13.59 12.22 -17.04
CA PRO A 91 -14.50 11.79 -18.11
C PRO A 91 -14.64 10.26 -18.23
N ASP A 92 -13.57 9.51 -17.90
CA ASP A 92 -13.56 8.04 -17.93
C ASP A 92 -14.24 7.39 -16.71
N ARG A 93 -14.73 8.19 -15.79
CA ARG A 93 -15.42 7.63 -14.63
C ARG A 93 -16.66 6.91 -15.07
N LEU A 94 -16.75 5.61 -14.78
CA LEU A 94 -17.98 4.85 -15.01
C LEU A 94 -19.08 5.38 -14.08
N LEU A 95 -20.17 5.82 -14.67
CA LEU A 95 -21.35 6.33 -13.96
C LEU A 95 -22.49 5.31 -13.95
N ASP A 96 -22.54 4.47 -14.96
CA ASP A 96 -23.57 3.45 -15.16
C ASP A 96 -22.96 2.05 -15.27
N PRO A 97 -23.71 0.99 -14.95
CA PRO A 97 -23.30 -0.38 -15.20
C PRO A 97 -23.08 -0.66 -16.68
N LEU A 98 -22.11 -1.50 -16.98
CA LEU A 98 -21.83 -1.95 -18.34
C LEU A 98 -22.10 -3.44 -18.46
N MET A 99 -22.90 -3.82 -19.44
CA MET A 99 -23.19 -5.21 -19.79
C MET A 99 -22.42 -5.64 -21.04
N ARG A 100 -21.76 -6.81 -20.97
CA ARG A 100 -21.04 -7.36 -22.12
C ARG A 100 -21.99 -7.86 -23.20
N THR A 101 -21.68 -7.52 -24.42
CA THR A 101 -22.34 -8.03 -25.63
C THR A 101 -21.28 -8.61 -26.59
N PRO A 102 -21.68 -9.32 -27.66
CA PRO A 102 -20.72 -9.78 -28.68
C PRO A 102 -19.94 -8.64 -29.37
N GLN A 103 -20.50 -7.43 -29.41
CA GLN A 103 -19.90 -6.24 -30.01
C GLN A 103 -19.13 -5.37 -29.00
N GLY A 104 -19.00 -5.77 -27.74
CA GLY A 104 -18.32 -5.02 -26.70
C GLY A 104 -19.19 -4.81 -25.47
N PHE A 105 -19.18 -3.62 -24.91
CA PHE A 105 -19.98 -3.25 -23.74
C PHE A 105 -21.10 -2.27 -24.14
N ARG A 106 -22.28 -2.42 -23.54
CA ARG A 106 -23.33 -1.43 -23.59
C ARG A 106 -23.67 -0.91 -22.19
N VAL A 107 -24.14 0.30 -22.09
CA VAL A 107 -24.72 0.86 -20.86
C VAL A 107 -26.00 0.10 -20.50
N SER A 108 -26.22 -0.13 -19.22
CA SER A 108 -27.37 -0.81 -18.67
C SER A 108 -27.94 -0.03 -17.47
N SER A 109 -29.20 -0.23 -17.15
CA SER A 109 -29.73 0.24 -15.87
C SER A 109 -29.20 -0.57 -14.71
N TRP A 110 -29.24 0.00 -13.51
CA TRP A 110 -28.86 -0.72 -12.28
C TRP A 110 -29.75 -1.93 -12.03
N ASP A 111 -31.06 -1.83 -12.27
CA ASP A 111 -32.02 -2.94 -12.08
C ASP A 111 -31.67 -4.10 -13.01
N GLU A 112 -31.45 -3.84 -14.30
CA GLU A 112 -31.03 -4.88 -15.25
C GLU A 112 -29.72 -5.56 -14.86
N ALA A 113 -28.73 -4.77 -14.45
CA ALA A 113 -27.40 -5.30 -14.09
C ALA A 113 -27.46 -6.12 -12.79
N LEU A 114 -28.24 -5.67 -11.81
CA LEU A 114 -28.40 -6.38 -10.52
C LEU A 114 -29.19 -7.68 -10.72
N ASP A 115 -30.29 -7.66 -11.47
CA ASP A 115 -31.10 -8.85 -11.76
C ASP A 115 -30.28 -9.90 -12.54
N PHE A 116 -29.53 -9.46 -13.55
CA PHE A 116 -28.63 -10.34 -14.27
C PHE A 116 -27.59 -10.99 -13.34
N THR A 117 -26.94 -10.18 -12.50
CA THR A 117 -25.91 -10.66 -11.57
C THR A 117 -26.50 -11.65 -10.56
N ALA A 118 -27.63 -11.30 -9.93
CA ALA A 118 -28.28 -12.16 -8.95
C ALA A 118 -28.74 -13.49 -9.56
N ARG A 119 -29.30 -13.48 -10.75
CA ARG A 119 -29.68 -14.68 -11.48
C ARG A 119 -28.49 -15.56 -11.78
N ARG A 120 -27.39 -14.99 -12.31
CA ARG A 120 -26.19 -15.76 -12.63
C ARG A 120 -25.54 -16.39 -11.40
N LEU A 121 -25.50 -15.69 -10.28
CA LEU A 121 -24.99 -16.23 -9.02
C LEU A 121 -25.84 -17.41 -8.53
N ARG A 122 -27.18 -17.29 -8.58
CA ARG A 122 -28.10 -18.37 -8.21
C ARG A 122 -27.94 -19.61 -9.11
N GLU A 123 -27.92 -19.44 -10.43
CA GLU A 123 -27.70 -20.51 -11.40
C GLU A 123 -26.41 -21.30 -11.11
N ILE A 124 -25.31 -20.58 -10.79
CA ILE A 124 -24.03 -21.20 -10.45
C ILE A 124 -24.15 -21.99 -9.14
N GLN A 125 -24.76 -21.41 -8.11
CA GLN A 125 -24.90 -22.07 -6.81
C GLN A 125 -25.89 -23.26 -6.85
N GLU A 126 -26.96 -23.18 -7.64
CA GLU A 126 -27.89 -24.29 -7.86
C GLU A 126 -27.20 -25.46 -8.56
N LYS A 127 -26.33 -25.17 -9.53
CA LYS A 127 -25.62 -26.20 -10.30
C LYS A 127 -24.45 -26.82 -9.57
N TYR A 128 -23.68 -26.03 -8.82
CA TYR A 128 -22.38 -26.45 -8.27
C TYR A 128 -22.28 -26.34 -6.74
N GLY A 129 -23.35 -25.96 -6.07
CA GLY A 129 -23.39 -25.78 -4.61
C GLY A 129 -23.02 -24.37 -4.15
N LYS A 130 -23.32 -24.07 -2.88
CA LYS A 130 -23.16 -22.71 -2.32
C LYS A 130 -21.70 -22.21 -2.35
N ASP A 131 -20.77 -23.10 -2.12
CA ASP A 131 -19.33 -22.81 -2.06
C ASP A 131 -18.67 -22.67 -3.45
N SER A 132 -19.45 -22.73 -4.55
CA SER A 132 -18.97 -22.45 -5.91
C SER A 132 -18.76 -20.97 -6.19
N VAL A 133 -19.24 -20.09 -5.30
CA VAL A 133 -19.06 -18.65 -5.36
C VAL A 133 -18.15 -18.20 -4.24
N ALA A 134 -17.15 -17.41 -4.56
CA ALA A 134 -16.26 -16.77 -3.60
C ALA A 134 -16.35 -15.25 -3.68
N VAL A 135 -16.12 -14.57 -2.56
CA VAL A 135 -16.08 -13.11 -2.46
C VAL A 135 -14.65 -12.68 -2.15
N TYR A 136 -14.07 -11.85 -3.01
CA TYR A 136 -12.74 -11.26 -2.79
C TYR A 136 -12.87 -9.74 -2.67
N GLY A 137 -12.71 -9.23 -1.45
CA GLY A 137 -12.84 -7.82 -1.12
C GLY A 137 -11.55 -7.03 -1.30
N GLY A 138 -11.67 -5.73 -1.16
CA GLY A 138 -10.54 -4.80 -1.13
C GLY A 138 -10.35 -4.16 0.25
N ALA A 139 -9.11 -3.86 0.63
CA ALA A 139 -8.79 -3.17 1.87
C ALA A 139 -9.23 -1.69 1.87
N SER A 140 -9.53 -1.13 0.69
CA SER A 140 -9.94 0.28 0.52
C SER A 140 -11.46 0.50 0.72
N LEU A 141 -12.16 -0.48 1.27
CA LEU A 141 -13.58 -0.34 1.62
C LEU A 141 -13.74 0.42 2.94
N ILE A 142 -14.74 1.30 3.01
CA ILE A 142 -15.18 1.89 4.28
C ILE A 142 -15.80 0.81 5.17
N SER A 143 -15.90 1.06 6.47
CA SER A 143 -16.35 0.08 7.48
C SER A 143 -17.72 -0.50 7.16
N GLU A 144 -18.67 0.34 6.75
CA GLU A 144 -20.02 -0.08 6.39
C GLU A 144 -20.04 -1.03 5.19
N LYS A 145 -19.25 -0.73 4.14
CA LYS A 145 -19.13 -1.59 2.96
C LYS A 145 -18.44 -2.91 3.28
N SER A 146 -17.42 -2.90 4.14
CA SER A 146 -16.75 -4.12 4.59
C SER A 146 -17.70 -5.02 5.37
N TYR A 147 -18.50 -4.44 6.28
CA TYR A 147 -19.54 -5.17 7.02
C TYR A 147 -20.61 -5.75 6.07
N LEU A 148 -21.14 -4.92 5.15
CA LEU A 148 -22.15 -5.36 4.19
C LEU A 148 -21.62 -6.45 3.25
N LEU A 149 -20.36 -6.39 2.83
CA LEU A 149 -19.74 -7.42 2.00
C LEU A 149 -19.66 -8.75 2.75
N GLY A 150 -19.28 -8.73 4.03
CA GLY A 150 -19.28 -9.90 4.89
C GLY A 150 -20.68 -10.48 5.09
N LYS A 151 -21.68 -9.63 5.33
CA LYS A 151 -23.08 -10.01 5.45
C LYS A 151 -23.62 -10.60 4.14
N PHE A 152 -23.31 -10.00 3.00
CA PHE A 152 -23.69 -10.52 1.69
C PHE A 152 -23.12 -11.93 1.45
N ALA A 153 -21.83 -12.12 1.70
CA ALA A 153 -21.22 -13.45 1.54
C ALA A 153 -21.85 -14.50 2.45
N ARG A 154 -22.03 -14.18 3.74
CA ARG A 154 -22.49 -15.14 4.74
C ARG A 154 -24.01 -15.39 4.71
N VAL A 155 -24.81 -14.36 4.50
CA VAL A 155 -26.26 -14.43 4.59
C VAL A 155 -26.91 -14.63 3.21
N ALA A 156 -26.57 -13.78 2.24
CA ALA A 156 -27.21 -13.85 0.92
C ALA A 156 -26.65 -14.99 0.06
N LEU A 157 -25.32 -15.12 -0.03
CA LEU A 157 -24.69 -16.19 -0.81
C LEU A 157 -24.53 -17.47 -0.01
N ALA A 158 -24.55 -17.42 1.33
CA ALA A 158 -24.31 -18.53 2.23
C ALA A 158 -23.02 -19.31 1.90
N THR A 159 -21.98 -18.62 1.42
CA THR A 159 -20.66 -19.19 1.16
C THR A 159 -19.70 -18.90 2.30
N ARG A 160 -18.79 -19.84 2.56
CA ARG A 160 -17.67 -19.64 3.49
C ARG A 160 -16.48 -18.94 2.86
N HIS A 161 -16.42 -18.88 1.55
CA HIS A 161 -15.28 -18.35 0.80
C HIS A 161 -15.35 -16.83 0.67
N ILE A 162 -14.82 -16.15 1.67
CA ILE A 162 -14.62 -14.70 1.65
C ILE A 162 -13.22 -14.38 2.17
N ASP A 163 -12.49 -13.59 1.43
CA ASP A 163 -11.20 -13.05 1.83
C ASP A 163 -10.96 -11.69 1.14
N TYR A 164 -9.79 -11.10 1.34
CA TYR A 164 -9.44 -9.81 0.77
C TYR A 164 -7.93 -9.73 0.48
N ASN A 165 -7.52 -8.69 -0.25
CA ASN A 165 -6.11 -8.51 -0.66
C ASN A 165 -5.11 -8.46 0.51
N GLY A 166 -5.55 -8.10 1.72
CA GLY A 166 -4.72 -8.13 2.93
C GLY A 166 -4.18 -9.52 3.27
N ARG A 167 -4.84 -10.61 2.81
CA ARG A 167 -4.34 -11.97 2.97
C ARG A 167 -2.92 -12.14 2.45
N LEU A 168 -2.61 -11.58 1.29
CA LEU A 168 -1.30 -11.68 0.65
C LEU A 168 -0.40 -10.48 0.98
N CYS A 169 -0.95 -9.38 1.50
CA CYS A 169 -0.25 -8.13 1.74
C CYS A 169 0.28 -8.02 3.19
N MET A 170 -0.58 -8.26 4.20
CA MET A 170 -0.26 -7.86 5.58
C MET A 170 -0.50 -8.92 6.63
N VAL A 171 -1.13 -10.05 6.31
CA VAL A 171 -1.52 -11.06 7.34
C VAL A 171 -0.32 -11.61 8.09
N SER A 172 0.79 -11.90 7.42
CA SER A 172 2.02 -12.36 8.08
C SER A 172 2.61 -11.29 8.98
N ALA A 173 2.64 -10.04 8.54
CA ALA A 173 3.09 -8.91 9.34
C ALA A 173 2.18 -8.69 10.56
N ALA A 174 0.85 -8.70 10.36
CA ALA A 174 -0.12 -8.58 11.46
C ALA A 174 0.04 -9.69 12.51
N ALA A 175 0.26 -10.94 12.07
CA ALA A 175 0.53 -12.06 12.97
C ALA A 175 1.83 -11.83 13.77
N ALA A 176 2.90 -11.38 13.09
CA ALA A 176 4.18 -11.09 13.74
C ALA A 176 4.05 -9.95 14.76
N TYR A 177 3.36 -8.86 14.40
CA TYR A 177 3.09 -7.74 15.34
C TYR A 177 2.30 -8.19 16.58
N LYS A 178 1.27 -9.00 16.38
CA LYS A 178 0.49 -9.54 17.52
C LYS A 178 1.31 -10.46 18.40
N LEU A 179 2.18 -11.27 17.84
CA LEU A 179 3.09 -12.13 18.61
C LEU A 179 4.15 -11.32 19.37
N ALA A 180 4.74 -10.30 18.73
CA ALA A 180 5.82 -9.51 19.30
C ALA A 180 5.32 -8.41 20.27
N PHE A 181 4.19 -7.76 19.96
CA PHE A 181 3.71 -6.56 20.67
C PHE A 181 2.28 -6.68 21.22
N GLY A 182 1.61 -7.81 21.02
CA GLY A 182 0.21 -8.03 21.44
C GLY A 182 -0.83 -7.31 20.56
N VAL A 183 -0.42 -6.45 19.64
CA VAL A 183 -1.30 -5.62 18.81
C VAL A 183 -0.74 -5.45 17.41
N ASP A 184 -1.62 -5.37 16.40
CA ASP A 184 -1.26 -5.07 15.02
C ASP A 184 -1.18 -3.56 14.81
N ARG A 185 -0.10 -2.95 15.29
CA ARG A 185 0.20 -1.52 15.17
C ARG A 185 1.70 -1.28 15.18
N SER A 186 2.14 -0.16 14.57
CA SER A 186 3.50 0.33 14.78
C SER A 186 3.71 0.67 16.26
N PRO A 187 4.80 0.22 16.88
CA PRO A 187 5.10 0.51 18.29
C PRO A 187 5.60 1.96 18.52
N PHE A 188 5.90 2.70 17.46
CA PHE A 188 6.41 4.07 17.52
C PHE A 188 5.77 4.96 16.44
N PRO A 189 5.66 6.28 16.68
CA PRO A 189 5.14 7.23 15.70
C PRO A 189 6.20 7.60 14.66
N TRP A 190 5.77 8.16 13.53
CA TRP A 190 6.65 8.66 12.48
C TRP A 190 7.64 9.72 12.98
N SER A 191 7.26 10.52 13.97
CA SER A 191 8.10 11.56 14.58
C SER A 191 9.34 11.05 15.30
N ASP A 192 9.47 9.75 15.53
CA ASP A 192 10.65 9.15 16.15
C ASP A 192 11.74 8.80 15.13
N ILE A 193 11.37 8.61 13.85
CA ILE A 193 12.33 8.30 12.78
C ILE A 193 13.46 9.36 12.69
N PRO A 194 13.18 10.68 12.70
CA PRO A 194 14.23 11.69 12.67
C PRO A 194 15.19 11.68 13.87
N LYS A 195 14.79 11.07 14.99
CA LYS A 195 15.60 10.98 16.21
C LYS A 195 16.47 9.71 16.27
N ALA A 196 16.25 8.79 15.33
CA ALA A 196 16.95 7.52 15.30
C ALA A 196 18.41 7.70 14.85
N GLN A 197 19.35 6.98 15.48
CA GLN A 197 20.73 6.92 15.04
C GLN A 197 20.90 6.04 13.79
N VAL A 198 20.04 5.03 13.65
CA VAL A 198 20.01 4.12 12.51
C VAL A 198 18.57 3.82 12.13
N VAL A 199 18.25 3.92 10.85
CA VAL A 199 16.96 3.48 10.29
C VAL A 199 17.23 2.35 9.29
N LEU A 200 16.59 1.21 9.53
CA LEU A 200 16.60 0.09 8.60
C LEU A 200 15.27 0.06 7.85
N VAL A 201 15.34 0.20 6.52
CA VAL A 201 14.19 0.09 5.61
C VAL A 201 14.30 -1.22 4.85
N ALA A 202 13.36 -2.12 5.07
CA ALA A 202 13.39 -3.47 4.51
C ALA A 202 12.17 -3.75 3.64
N GLY A 203 12.40 -4.15 2.38
CA GLY A 203 11.35 -4.51 1.43
C GLY A 203 10.34 -3.40 1.12
N ALA A 204 10.75 -2.13 1.25
CA ALA A 204 9.86 -0.99 1.13
C ALA A 204 10.41 0.07 0.16
N ASN A 205 9.78 0.20 -1.00
CA ASN A 205 10.08 1.25 -1.97
C ASN A 205 9.37 2.56 -1.58
N VAL A 206 9.80 3.17 -0.49
CA VAL A 206 9.12 4.33 0.09
C VAL A 206 9.10 5.54 -0.84
N ALA A 207 10.14 5.74 -1.64
CA ALA A 207 10.24 6.89 -2.55
C ALA A 207 9.15 6.90 -3.63
N GLU A 208 8.69 5.73 -4.09
CA GLU A 208 7.65 5.63 -5.11
C GLU A 208 6.27 5.31 -4.50
N CYS A 209 6.22 4.42 -3.49
CA CYS A 209 4.95 3.94 -2.95
C CYS A 209 4.41 4.82 -1.82
N ALA A 210 5.29 5.46 -1.04
CA ALA A 210 4.94 6.30 0.11
C ALA A 210 5.86 7.54 0.20
N PRO A 211 5.87 8.44 -0.81
CA PRO A 211 6.91 9.46 -0.96
C PRO A 211 7.07 10.39 0.25
N ILE A 212 5.99 10.70 0.96
CA ILE A 212 6.05 11.59 2.14
C ILE A 212 6.92 10.99 3.26
N THR A 213 7.02 9.66 3.35
CA THR A 213 7.90 9.00 4.32
C THR A 213 9.37 9.37 4.10
N THR A 214 9.78 9.73 2.89
CA THR A 214 11.16 10.09 2.60
C THR A 214 11.63 11.32 3.37
N ASP A 215 10.73 12.27 3.67
CA ASP A 215 11.06 13.45 4.48
C ASP A 215 11.56 13.04 5.88
N TYR A 216 10.90 12.07 6.51
CA TYR A 216 11.33 11.57 7.82
C TYR A 216 12.70 10.89 7.77
N LEU A 217 12.99 10.16 6.69
CA LEU A 217 14.29 9.52 6.49
C LEU A 217 15.39 10.55 6.23
N TRP A 218 15.10 11.58 5.45
CA TRP A 218 16.06 12.66 5.20
C TRP A 218 16.36 13.45 6.46
N ARG A 219 15.37 13.78 7.26
CA ARG A 219 15.57 14.44 8.56
C ARG A 219 16.41 13.60 9.52
N CYS A 220 16.28 12.27 9.50
CA CYS A 220 17.17 11.39 10.26
C CYS A 220 18.63 11.53 9.79
N ARG A 221 18.87 11.49 8.46
CA ARG A 221 20.22 11.65 7.90
C ARG A 221 20.81 13.04 8.17
N ASP A 222 20.01 14.09 8.02
CA ASP A 222 20.43 15.47 8.30
C ASP A 222 20.84 15.65 9.76
N ALA A 223 20.24 14.89 10.67
CA ALA A 223 20.62 14.81 12.08
C ALA A 223 21.86 13.89 12.34
N GLY A 224 22.47 13.33 11.30
CA GLY A 224 23.65 12.45 11.41
C GLY A 224 23.31 10.96 11.52
N GLY A 225 22.06 10.57 11.47
CA GLY A 225 21.62 9.17 11.47
C GLY A 225 22.04 8.42 10.20
N LYS A 226 22.04 7.10 10.26
CA LYS A 226 22.44 6.18 9.19
C LYS A 226 21.24 5.48 8.59
N LEU A 227 21.26 5.25 7.27
CA LEU A 227 20.20 4.59 6.53
C LEU A 227 20.70 3.26 5.95
N ILE A 228 20.10 2.16 6.39
CA ILE A 228 20.35 0.81 5.88
C ILE A 228 19.13 0.38 5.05
N ILE A 229 19.35 0.00 3.81
CA ILE A 229 18.28 -0.49 2.92
C ILE A 229 18.50 -1.98 2.65
N VAL A 230 17.45 -2.74 2.88
CA VAL A 230 17.37 -4.17 2.55
C VAL A 230 16.31 -4.36 1.48
N ASP A 231 16.71 -4.62 0.24
CA ASP A 231 15.79 -4.80 -0.87
C ASP A 231 16.47 -5.62 -1.98
N PRO A 232 15.81 -6.61 -2.59
CA PRO A 232 16.36 -7.35 -3.72
C PRO A 232 16.57 -6.49 -4.97
N ARG A 233 15.90 -5.35 -5.04
CA ARG A 233 15.93 -4.41 -6.16
C ARG A 233 16.54 -3.07 -5.74
N ILE A 234 17.36 -2.48 -6.61
CA ILE A 234 17.87 -1.12 -6.41
C ILE A 234 16.70 -0.14 -6.65
N THR A 235 16.04 0.25 -5.57
CA THR A 235 14.99 1.28 -5.58
C THR A 235 15.59 2.68 -5.49
N PRO A 236 14.84 3.75 -5.82
CA PRO A 236 15.38 5.12 -5.77
C PRO A 236 16.02 5.50 -4.43
N ILE A 237 15.50 5.00 -3.31
CA ILE A 237 16.04 5.30 -1.97
C ILE A 237 17.42 4.65 -1.73
N CYS A 238 17.76 3.56 -2.42
CA CYS A 238 19.05 2.90 -2.29
C CYS A 238 20.23 3.81 -2.68
N ARG A 239 19.99 4.81 -3.55
CA ARG A 239 21.02 5.77 -3.98
C ARG A 239 21.57 6.62 -2.85
N ASN A 240 20.81 6.74 -1.77
CA ASN A 240 21.13 7.58 -0.62
C ASN A 240 21.35 6.75 0.66
N ALA A 241 21.41 5.43 0.55
CA ALA A 241 21.71 4.53 1.68
C ALA A 241 23.18 4.61 2.09
N ASP A 242 23.44 4.57 3.39
CA ASP A 242 24.80 4.34 3.91
C ASP A 242 25.21 2.87 3.68
N ILE A 243 24.24 1.95 3.81
CA ILE A 243 24.45 0.52 3.53
C ILE A 243 23.24 0.03 2.70
N TYR A 244 23.54 -0.66 1.60
CA TYR A 244 22.55 -1.37 0.81
C TYR A 244 22.85 -2.88 0.82
N LEU A 245 21.84 -3.66 1.20
CA LEU A 245 21.91 -5.12 1.29
C LEU A 245 20.96 -5.75 0.25
N PRO A 246 21.49 -6.20 -0.91
CA PRO A 246 20.71 -6.87 -1.95
C PRO A 246 20.44 -8.33 -1.55
N VAL A 247 19.32 -8.57 -0.87
CA VAL A 247 18.92 -9.91 -0.47
C VAL A 247 18.21 -10.64 -1.61
N ARG A 248 18.37 -11.96 -1.70
CA ARG A 248 17.54 -12.76 -2.60
C ARG A 248 16.13 -12.86 -2.02
N PRO A 249 15.06 -12.79 -2.85
CA PRO A 249 13.70 -13.01 -2.36
C PRO A 249 13.59 -14.33 -1.58
N GLY A 250 12.97 -14.27 -0.40
CA GLY A 250 12.82 -15.43 0.50
C GLY A 250 13.99 -15.68 1.45
N THR A 251 15.01 -14.81 1.50
CA THR A 251 16.17 -14.98 2.40
C THR A 251 16.21 -13.95 3.54
N ASP A 252 15.17 -13.16 3.73
CA ASP A 252 15.08 -12.15 4.79
C ASP A 252 15.27 -12.74 6.18
N LEU A 253 14.69 -13.92 6.45
CA LEU A 253 14.86 -14.62 7.71
C LEU A 253 16.31 -14.91 8.01
N ALA A 254 17.08 -15.38 7.01
CA ALA A 254 18.50 -15.67 7.17
C ALA A 254 19.30 -14.40 7.51
N LEU A 255 18.99 -13.28 6.86
CA LEU A 255 19.63 -12.00 7.19
C LEU A 255 19.32 -11.57 8.63
N TYR A 256 18.06 -11.56 9.04
CA TYR A 256 17.67 -11.08 10.37
C TYR A 256 18.20 -11.98 11.50
N MET A 257 18.14 -13.31 11.31
CA MET A 257 18.71 -14.24 12.27
C MET A 257 20.23 -14.14 12.34
N GLY A 258 20.90 -13.90 11.21
CA GLY A 258 22.34 -13.64 11.17
C GLY A 258 22.71 -12.34 11.89
N LEU A 259 21.96 -11.26 11.71
CA LEU A 259 22.16 -10.00 12.45
C LEU A 259 21.94 -10.21 13.95
N LEU A 260 20.90 -10.89 14.35
CA LEU A 260 20.63 -11.20 15.75
C LEU A 260 21.73 -12.08 16.35
N HIS A 261 22.21 -13.08 15.60
CA HIS A 261 23.35 -13.90 16.04
C HIS A 261 24.58 -13.04 16.34
N VAL A 262 24.93 -12.09 15.45
CA VAL A 262 26.09 -11.20 15.65
C VAL A 262 25.90 -10.32 16.88
N ILE A 263 24.71 -9.73 17.07
CA ILE A 263 24.38 -8.91 18.25
C ILE A 263 24.61 -9.71 19.53
N LEU A 264 24.12 -10.95 19.60
CA LEU A 264 24.25 -11.80 20.78
C LEU A 264 25.68 -12.32 20.98
N ARG A 265 26.38 -12.65 19.89
CA ARG A 265 27.81 -13.10 19.96
C ARG A 265 28.73 -12.03 20.52
N ASP A 266 28.50 -10.79 20.10
CA ASP A 266 29.36 -9.65 20.43
C ASP A 266 28.90 -8.92 21.72
N GLY A 267 27.81 -9.39 22.38
CA GLY A 267 27.29 -8.82 23.62
C GLY A 267 26.75 -7.40 23.46
N LEU A 268 26.12 -7.11 22.30
CA LEU A 268 25.62 -5.78 21.95
C LEU A 268 24.16 -5.56 22.37
N GLU A 269 23.52 -6.56 22.94
CA GLU A 269 22.14 -6.47 23.41
C GLU A 269 22.00 -5.62 24.69
N ASN A 270 20.90 -4.88 24.79
CA ASN A 270 20.56 -4.12 26.00
C ASN A 270 19.88 -5.05 27.02
N ARG A 271 20.66 -5.64 27.91
CA ARG A 271 20.19 -6.58 28.95
C ARG A 271 19.18 -5.97 29.91
N ASP A 272 19.36 -4.72 30.30
CA ASP A 272 18.45 -4.04 31.21
C ASP A 272 17.07 -3.84 30.57
N PHE A 273 17.05 -3.41 29.32
CA PHE A 273 15.80 -3.29 28.56
C PHE A 273 15.12 -4.65 28.38
N ILE A 274 15.89 -5.68 27.99
CA ILE A 274 15.35 -7.04 27.78
C ILE A 274 14.71 -7.56 29.06
N SER A 275 15.40 -7.44 30.18
CA SER A 275 14.93 -7.90 31.49
C SER A 275 13.66 -7.17 31.94
N ALA A 276 13.59 -5.86 31.70
CA ALA A 276 12.47 -5.03 32.18
C ALA A 276 11.25 -5.05 31.28
N HIS A 277 11.40 -5.28 29.96
CA HIS A 277 10.35 -5.00 28.97
C HIS A 277 10.03 -6.15 28.02
N THR A 278 10.71 -7.29 28.11
CA THR A 278 10.48 -8.41 27.19
C THR A 278 10.26 -9.73 27.92
N ILE A 279 9.67 -10.68 27.20
CA ILE A 279 9.54 -12.08 27.61
C ILE A 279 10.04 -12.98 26.49
N GLY A 280 10.49 -14.19 26.82
CA GLY A 280 10.89 -15.19 25.82
C GLY A 280 12.26 -14.95 25.17
N PHE A 281 13.10 -14.09 25.75
CA PHE A 281 14.42 -13.77 25.20
C PHE A 281 15.32 -15.00 25.02
N GLU A 282 15.33 -15.93 26.00
CA GLU A 282 16.22 -17.09 25.95
C GLU A 282 15.89 -18.04 24.78
N GLN A 283 14.61 -18.20 24.46
CA GLN A 283 14.18 -19.00 23.31
C GLN A 283 14.61 -18.38 21.97
N VAL A 284 14.53 -17.05 21.87
CA VAL A 284 14.98 -16.31 20.69
C VAL A 284 16.49 -16.38 20.57
N ALA A 285 17.23 -16.23 21.68
CA ALA A 285 18.69 -16.31 21.72
C ALA A 285 19.19 -17.70 21.34
N GLU A 286 18.57 -18.76 21.84
CA GLU A 286 18.88 -20.14 21.46
C GLU A 286 18.67 -20.37 19.95
N SER A 287 17.52 -19.93 19.43
CA SER A 287 17.21 -20.00 18.00
C SER A 287 18.26 -19.26 17.16
N ALA A 288 18.69 -18.06 17.59
CA ALA A 288 19.66 -17.25 16.85
C ALA A 288 21.09 -17.86 16.87
N ARG A 289 21.49 -18.57 17.94
CA ARG A 289 22.81 -19.22 18.01
C ARG A 289 23.01 -20.26 16.90
N ALA A 290 21.94 -20.93 16.48
CA ALA A 290 21.99 -21.91 15.39
C ALA A 290 22.33 -21.31 14.02
N TRP A 291 22.26 -19.98 13.88
CA TRP A 291 22.52 -19.26 12.61
C TRP A 291 23.95 -18.74 12.48
N GLY A 292 24.86 -19.12 13.41
CA GLY A 292 26.23 -18.66 13.44
C GLY A 292 27.17 -19.29 12.43
N ASP A 293 26.74 -20.24 11.62
CA ASP A 293 27.59 -20.86 10.61
C ASP A 293 27.73 -19.96 9.38
N ARG A 294 28.98 -19.73 8.94
CA ARG A 294 29.30 -18.97 7.71
C ARG A 294 28.59 -19.46 6.46
N LYS A 295 28.05 -20.67 6.44
CA LYS A 295 27.21 -21.19 5.33
C LYS A 295 25.89 -20.46 5.22
N SER A 296 25.26 -20.05 6.32
CA SER A 296 23.99 -19.30 6.31
C SER A 296 24.17 -17.86 5.82
N THR A 297 25.33 -17.25 6.07
CA THR A 297 25.67 -15.90 5.58
C THR A 297 26.21 -15.89 4.13
N ARG A 298 26.78 -16.99 3.65
CA ARG A 298 27.28 -17.12 2.27
C ARG A 298 26.16 -17.28 1.22
N LEU A 299 24.94 -17.61 1.59
CA LEU A 299 23.80 -17.66 0.67
C LEU A 299 23.47 -16.29 0.04
N ASN A 300 23.99 -15.19 0.61
CA ASN A 300 23.75 -13.83 0.13
C ASN A 300 24.93 -13.17 -0.61
N SER A 301 26.13 -13.77 -0.64
CA SER A 301 27.33 -13.09 -1.14
C SER A 301 27.89 -13.63 -2.47
N SER A 302 27.23 -14.57 -3.12
CA SER A 302 27.67 -15.04 -4.43
C SER A 302 26.70 -14.57 -5.51
N HIS A 303 26.92 -13.34 -5.99
CA HIS A 303 26.96 -12.93 -7.43
C HIS A 303 27.29 -11.46 -7.53
#